data_89521f7edac7db6ee1b996214a00e78d
#
_entry.id   89521f7edac7db6ee1b996214a00e78d
#
_cell.length_a   1.000
_cell.length_b   1.000
_cell.length_c   1.000
_cell.angle_alpha   90.00
_cell.angle_beta   90.00
_cell.angle_gamma   90.00
#
_symmetry.space_group_name_H-M   'P 1'
#
loop_
_entity.id
_entity.type
_entity.pdbx_description
1 polymer ?
#
loop_
_entity_poly.entity_id
_entity_poly.type
_entity_poly.pdbx_seq_one_letter_code
_entity_poly.pdbx_strand_id
1 'polypeptide(L)'
;MIAAIILTLNESDDLPKCLDSLDWTDQNFVLDSGSTDDTCKIASSMGAIVYKNKFKGFGQQRCWAIDNIPVKSDWILFIDADEVCTPKFASAVLDAIRNSKDDTAGFYCCWKLMLYGKWLKFSDSFPRWQFRILKKGKARYRDAGHAMKESDVQGKLGYIKEPYLHYAFSKGWTFWFNRHNKYSTLEAKERLQTNFKPQDMLSKDQSIRKEAIKQYMSKIPGWPILRFIHSFFFKGGMLEGIPGLLYSVNISIYEYMIQLKMLESKLVSKKKSR
;
A
#
# COMPACT_ATOMS: atom_id res chain seq x y z
N MET A 1 0.34 20.56 14.11
CA MET A 1 1.38 19.58 14.48
C MET A 1 1.05 18.23 13.86
N ILE A 2 2.09 17.48 13.39
CA ILE A 2 1.95 16.16 12.78
C ILE A 2 3.00 15.20 13.32
N ALA A 3 2.59 13.98 13.69
CA ALA A 3 3.50 12.90 14.06
C ALA A 3 3.52 11.84 12.96
N ALA A 4 4.67 11.20 12.75
CA ALA A 4 4.78 10.06 11.86
C ALA A 4 4.76 8.74 12.65
N ILE A 5 4.06 7.75 12.11
CA ILE A 5 4.09 6.37 12.60
C ILE A 5 4.57 5.47 11.46
N ILE A 6 5.75 4.90 11.64
CA ILE A 6 6.42 4.04 10.67
C ILE A 6 6.12 2.58 11.02
N LEU A 7 5.56 1.81 10.06
CA LEU A 7 5.32 0.38 10.23
C LEU A 7 6.54 -0.40 9.78
N THR A 8 7.02 -1.33 10.63
CA THR A 8 8.24 -2.09 10.37
C THR A 8 8.08 -3.59 10.59
N LEU A 9 8.83 -4.37 9.79
CA LEU A 9 9.15 -5.78 10.00
C LEU A 9 10.41 -6.14 9.22
N ASN A 10 11.57 -6.22 9.90
CA ASN A 10 12.87 -6.46 9.31
C ASN A 10 13.20 -5.40 8.22
N GLU A 11 13.36 -4.16 8.66
CA GLU A 11 13.52 -2.97 7.82
C GLU A 11 14.86 -2.24 8.12
N SER A 12 15.88 -2.94 8.64
CA SER A 12 17.16 -2.34 9.04
C SER A 12 17.83 -1.54 7.92
N ASP A 13 17.66 -1.95 6.65
CA ASP A 13 18.31 -1.29 5.51
C ASP A 13 17.55 -0.05 5.01
N ASP A 14 16.21 -0.07 5.09
CA ASP A 14 15.35 0.98 4.54
C ASP A 14 14.99 2.05 5.58
N LEU A 15 14.81 1.65 6.84
CA LEU A 15 14.35 2.51 7.92
C LEU A 15 15.19 3.79 8.13
N PRO A 16 16.53 3.78 8.04
CA PRO A 16 17.32 5.00 8.22
C PRO A 16 16.91 6.11 7.24
N LYS A 17 16.77 5.80 5.96
CA LYS A 17 16.37 6.78 4.93
C LYS A 17 14.96 7.28 5.14
N CYS A 18 14.06 6.42 5.60
CA CYS A 18 12.69 6.80 5.95
C CYS A 18 12.71 7.82 7.10
N LEU A 19 13.40 7.51 8.21
CA LEU A 19 13.50 8.37 9.38
C LEU A 19 14.18 9.71 9.07
N ASP A 20 15.28 9.72 8.31
CA ASP A 20 15.96 10.94 7.89
C ASP A 20 15.05 11.87 7.09
N SER A 21 14.10 11.30 6.35
CA SER A 21 13.11 12.06 5.54
C SER A 21 11.94 12.63 6.34
N LEU A 22 11.89 12.38 7.64
CA LEU A 22 10.81 12.77 8.55
C LEU A 22 11.24 13.83 9.58
N ASP A 23 12.35 14.54 9.34
CA ASP A 23 12.89 15.62 10.19
C ASP A 23 11.93 16.82 10.38
N TRP A 24 10.94 16.93 9.48
CA TRP A 24 9.89 17.95 9.49
C TRP A 24 8.67 17.60 10.35
N THR A 25 8.61 16.41 10.94
CA THR A 25 7.53 15.98 11.83
C THR A 25 7.87 16.22 13.30
N ASP A 26 6.85 16.43 14.13
CA ASP A 26 7.06 16.74 15.56
C ASP A 26 7.56 15.53 16.37
N GLN A 27 7.12 14.33 15.99
CA GLN A 27 7.46 13.07 16.68
C GLN A 27 7.48 11.93 15.67
N ASN A 28 8.45 11.03 15.83
CA ASN A 28 8.57 9.81 15.04
C ASN A 28 8.36 8.59 15.93
N PHE A 29 7.41 7.75 15.57
CA PHE A 29 7.12 6.48 16.21
C PHE A 29 7.38 5.34 15.24
N VAL A 30 7.97 4.27 15.73
CA VAL A 30 8.13 3.02 14.98
C VAL A 30 7.22 1.98 15.62
N LEU A 31 6.29 1.42 14.83
CA LEU A 31 5.46 0.30 15.25
C LEU A 31 6.00 -0.99 14.63
N ASP A 32 6.76 -1.72 15.42
CA ASP A 32 7.44 -2.95 15.00
C ASP A 32 6.54 -4.19 15.15
N SER A 33 6.52 -5.01 14.11
CA SER A 33 5.69 -6.22 14.02
C SER A 33 6.41 -7.51 14.46
N GLY A 34 7.58 -7.37 15.11
CA GLY A 34 8.41 -8.47 15.60
C GLY A 34 9.66 -8.69 14.75
N SER A 35 10.39 -7.63 14.44
CA SER A 35 11.68 -7.70 13.72
C SER A 35 12.71 -8.51 14.50
N THR A 36 13.50 -9.27 13.76
CA THR A 36 14.61 -10.10 14.26
C THR A 36 15.99 -9.55 13.90
N ASP A 37 16.03 -8.51 13.07
CA ASP A 37 17.21 -7.75 12.68
C ASP A 37 17.42 -6.51 13.58
N ASP A 38 18.30 -5.62 13.20
CA ASP A 38 18.61 -4.41 13.97
C ASP A 38 17.58 -3.26 13.83
N THR A 39 16.44 -3.49 13.21
CA THR A 39 15.41 -2.47 12.97
C THR A 39 15.07 -1.64 14.22
N CYS A 40 14.78 -2.31 15.34
CA CYS A 40 14.41 -1.60 16.59
C CYS A 40 15.57 -0.81 17.20
N LYS A 41 16.80 -1.31 17.10
CA LYS A 41 17.99 -0.60 17.60
C LYS A 41 18.25 0.66 16.77
N ILE A 42 18.18 0.53 15.44
CA ILE A 42 18.34 1.65 14.50
C ILE A 42 17.28 2.72 14.79
N ALA A 43 16.00 2.32 14.90
CA ALA A 43 14.92 3.24 15.22
C ALA A 43 15.20 4.06 16.48
N SER A 44 15.60 3.38 17.57
CA SER A 44 15.91 4.03 18.86
C SER A 44 17.14 4.94 18.78
N SER A 45 18.19 4.52 18.08
CA SER A 45 19.41 5.33 17.91
C SER A 45 19.17 6.61 17.09
N MET A 46 18.17 6.61 16.21
CA MET A 46 17.74 7.77 15.42
C MET A 46 16.65 8.60 16.11
N GLY A 47 16.36 8.35 17.39
CA GLY A 47 15.44 9.14 18.20
C GLY A 47 13.96 8.79 18.03
N ALA A 48 13.62 7.74 17.29
CA ALA A 48 12.24 7.27 17.18
C ALA A 48 11.81 6.48 18.44
N ILE A 49 10.56 6.64 18.85
CA ILE A 49 9.98 5.89 19.96
C ILE A 49 9.39 4.58 19.43
N VAL A 50 9.92 3.45 19.90
CA VAL A 50 9.56 2.12 19.38
C VAL A 50 8.45 1.49 20.20
N TYR A 51 7.38 1.08 19.51
CA TYR A 51 6.30 0.24 20.03
C TYR A 51 6.31 -1.11 19.33
N LYS A 52 5.86 -2.16 20.02
CA LYS A 52 5.77 -3.52 19.47
C LYS A 52 4.33 -4.01 19.47
N ASN A 53 3.87 -4.51 18.33
CA ASN A 53 2.58 -5.18 18.23
C ASN A 53 2.62 -6.25 17.15
N LYS A 54 2.18 -7.47 17.48
CA LYS A 54 2.14 -8.58 16.53
C LYS A 54 1.22 -8.24 15.36
N PHE A 55 1.72 -8.37 14.15
CA PHE A 55 0.95 -8.08 12.94
C PHE A 55 -0.23 -9.06 12.78
N LYS A 56 -1.43 -8.51 12.60
CA LYS A 56 -2.66 -9.26 12.30
C LYS A 56 -3.29 -8.82 10.98
N GLY A 57 -3.03 -7.60 10.54
CA GLY A 57 -3.53 -6.99 9.33
C GLY A 57 -3.09 -5.54 9.22
N PHE A 58 -3.07 -4.98 8.01
CA PHE A 58 -2.58 -3.62 7.79
C PHE A 58 -3.49 -2.55 8.42
N GLY A 59 -4.81 -2.74 8.35
CA GLY A 59 -5.78 -1.85 9.00
C GLY A 59 -5.74 -2.01 10.50
N GLN A 60 -5.71 -3.26 11.01
CA GLN A 60 -5.64 -3.55 12.43
C GLN A 60 -4.37 -2.97 13.07
N GLN A 61 -3.21 -3.05 12.40
CA GLN A 61 -1.96 -2.50 12.91
C GLN A 61 -2.04 -0.98 13.07
N ARG A 62 -2.64 -0.27 12.10
CA ARG A 62 -2.84 1.17 12.19
C ARG A 62 -3.86 1.57 13.25
N CYS A 63 -4.96 0.81 13.38
CA CYS A 63 -5.92 1.04 14.46
C CYS A 63 -5.29 0.83 15.84
N TRP A 64 -4.46 -0.21 16.00
CA TRP A 64 -3.75 -0.43 17.24
C TRP A 64 -2.82 0.76 17.55
N ALA A 65 -2.10 1.29 16.55
CA ALA A 65 -1.26 2.48 16.73
C ALA A 65 -2.07 3.69 17.20
N ILE A 66 -3.23 3.96 16.58
CA ILE A 66 -4.12 5.06 16.94
C ILE A 66 -4.57 4.95 18.41
N ASP A 67 -4.84 3.72 18.87
CA ASP A 67 -5.39 3.48 20.21
C ASP A 67 -4.32 3.43 21.31
N ASN A 68 -3.08 3.06 20.99
CA ASN A 68 -2.07 2.73 22.02
C ASN A 68 -0.84 3.64 21.99
N ILE A 69 -0.54 4.33 20.89
CA ILE A 69 0.59 5.26 20.83
C ILE A 69 0.11 6.65 21.30
N PRO A 70 0.72 7.23 22.35
CA PRO A 70 0.29 8.51 22.92
C PRO A 70 0.76 9.70 22.05
N VAL A 71 0.25 9.76 20.81
CA VAL A 71 0.55 10.86 19.87
C VAL A 71 0.00 12.16 20.44
N LYS A 72 0.87 13.18 20.59
CA LYS A 72 0.48 14.52 21.06
C LYS A 72 -0.04 15.42 19.93
N SER A 73 0.41 15.18 18.70
CA SER A 73 0.01 15.96 17.52
C SER A 73 -1.43 15.69 17.10
N ASP A 74 -2.07 16.67 16.46
CA ASP A 74 -3.44 16.56 15.95
C ASP A 74 -3.54 15.68 14.72
N TRP A 75 -2.45 15.59 13.97
CA TRP A 75 -2.37 14.84 12.73
C TRP A 75 -1.39 13.67 12.84
N ILE A 76 -1.72 12.58 12.18
CA ILE A 76 -0.90 11.38 12.12
C ILE A 76 -0.64 11.05 10.64
N LEU A 77 0.63 10.93 10.29
CA LEU A 77 1.10 10.36 9.02
C LEU A 77 1.46 8.89 9.24
N PHE A 78 0.81 7.97 8.55
CA PHE A 78 1.29 6.59 8.44
C PHE A 78 2.16 6.43 7.21
N ILE A 79 3.37 5.89 7.40
CA ILE A 79 4.32 5.65 6.33
C ILE A 79 4.97 4.27 6.52
N ASP A 80 5.36 3.61 5.44
CA ASP A 80 6.04 2.33 5.50
C ASP A 80 7.57 2.57 5.45
N ALA A 81 8.39 1.68 6.00
CA ALA A 81 9.83 1.91 6.16
C ALA A 81 10.60 2.02 4.82
N ASP A 82 10.05 1.45 3.74
CA ASP A 82 10.58 1.53 2.38
C ASP A 82 10.09 2.78 1.60
N GLU A 83 9.50 3.77 2.32
CA GLU A 83 9.00 5.02 1.77
C GLU A 83 9.82 6.22 2.28
N VAL A 84 10.02 7.22 1.41
CA VAL A 84 10.84 8.41 1.70
C VAL A 84 10.05 9.67 1.34
N CYS A 85 9.86 10.55 2.30
CA CYS A 85 9.23 11.85 2.12
C CYS A 85 10.19 12.83 1.45
N THR A 86 9.83 13.37 0.30
CA THR A 86 10.63 14.45 -0.31
C THR A 86 10.35 15.79 0.38
N PRO A 87 11.28 16.78 0.34
CA PRO A 87 11.00 18.13 0.86
C PRO A 87 9.75 18.77 0.26
N LYS A 88 9.46 18.49 -1.02
CA LYS A 88 8.24 18.97 -1.68
C LYS A 88 6.98 18.30 -1.10
N PHE A 89 7.04 16.99 -0.85
CA PHE A 89 5.94 16.28 -0.18
C PHE A 89 5.71 16.83 1.22
N ALA A 90 6.76 17.01 2.01
CA ALA A 90 6.69 17.59 3.35
C ALA A 90 6.01 18.98 3.34
N SER A 91 6.46 19.89 2.46
CA SER A 91 5.85 21.20 2.30
C SER A 91 4.36 21.09 1.92
N ALA A 92 4.02 20.24 0.95
CA ALA A 92 2.63 20.05 0.52
C ALA A 92 1.74 19.49 1.64
N VAL A 93 2.26 18.61 2.50
CA VAL A 93 1.54 18.11 3.69
C VAL A 93 1.29 19.22 4.68
N LEU A 94 2.33 19.99 5.04
CA LEU A 94 2.22 21.09 6.02
C LEU A 94 1.25 22.17 5.52
N ASP A 95 1.28 22.50 4.24
CA ASP A 95 0.36 23.47 3.64
C ASP A 95 -1.08 22.93 3.62
N ALA A 96 -1.28 21.65 3.30
CA ALA A 96 -2.59 21.01 3.32
C ALA A 96 -3.20 21.00 4.74
N ILE A 97 -2.39 20.71 5.77
CA ILE A 97 -2.80 20.75 7.17
C ILE A 97 -3.13 22.17 7.60
N ARG A 98 -2.28 23.15 7.29
CA ARG A 98 -2.49 24.56 7.63
C ARG A 98 -3.77 25.13 7.04
N ASN A 99 -4.09 24.76 5.80
CA ASN A 99 -5.27 25.21 5.07
C ASN A 99 -6.48 24.28 5.24
N SER A 100 -6.38 23.26 6.11
CA SER A 100 -7.48 22.34 6.36
C SER A 100 -8.63 23.01 7.11
N LYS A 101 -9.86 22.63 6.75
CA LYS A 101 -11.05 23.08 7.46
C LYS A 101 -11.31 22.18 8.67
N ASP A 102 -12.14 22.62 9.60
CA ASP A 102 -12.48 21.85 10.81
C ASP A 102 -13.14 20.51 10.49
N ASP A 103 -13.86 20.42 9.37
CA ASP A 103 -14.50 19.20 8.88
C ASP A 103 -13.54 18.28 8.08
N THR A 104 -12.24 18.59 8.00
CA THR A 104 -11.27 17.73 7.33
C THR A 104 -10.89 16.58 8.23
N ALA A 105 -11.11 15.34 7.76
CA ALA A 105 -10.78 14.12 8.50
C ALA A 105 -9.42 13.52 8.12
N GLY A 106 -8.89 13.81 6.92
CA GLY A 106 -7.60 13.30 6.47
C GLY A 106 -7.33 13.53 5.00
N PHE A 107 -6.20 12.95 4.54
CA PHE A 107 -5.74 13.11 3.18
C PHE A 107 -5.28 11.79 2.58
N TYR A 108 -5.64 11.61 1.31
CA TYR A 108 -5.01 10.64 0.44
C TYR A 108 -3.68 11.21 -0.08
N CYS A 109 -2.67 10.38 -0.08
CA CYS A 109 -1.36 10.68 -0.66
C CYS A 109 -1.07 9.73 -1.81
N CYS A 110 -0.17 10.10 -2.71
CA CYS A 110 0.31 9.26 -3.79
C CYS A 110 1.83 9.13 -3.74
N TRP A 111 2.36 8.14 -4.44
CA TRP A 111 3.80 7.84 -4.44
C TRP A 111 4.36 7.71 -5.85
N LYS A 112 5.67 7.87 -5.95
CA LYS A 112 6.47 7.46 -7.11
C LYS A 112 7.06 6.08 -6.80
N LEU A 113 6.60 5.06 -7.49
CA LEU A 113 7.20 3.72 -7.38
C LEU A 113 8.56 3.71 -8.05
N MET A 114 9.61 3.42 -7.29
CA MET A 114 10.99 3.45 -7.74
C MET A 114 11.53 2.03 -7.97
N LEU A 115 12.14 1.80 -9.13
CA LEU A 115 12.84 0.55 -9.46
C LEU A 115 14.14 0.87 -10.17
N TYR A 116 15.26 0.45 -9.59
CA TYR A 116 16.62 0.73 -10.10
C TYR A 116 16.85 2.21 -10.42
N GLY A 117 16.44 3.09 -9.50
CA GLY A 117 16.58 4.54 -9.63
C GLY A 117 15.59 5.21 -10.59
N LYS A 118 14.74 4.45 -11.28
CA LYS A 118 13.76 4.97 -12.22
C LYS A 118 12.35 4.99 -11.63
N TRP A 119 11.64 6.10 -11.84
CA TRP A 119 10.23 6.22 -11.50
C TRP A 119 9.37 5.45 -12.51
N LEU A 120 8.58 4.49 -12.05
CA LEU A 120 7.60 3.75 -12.83
C LEU A 120 6.26 4.54 -12.90
N LYS A 121 6.23 5.58 -13.73
CA LYS A 121 5.08 6.48 -13.83
C LYS A 121 3.90 5.82 -14.55
N PHE A 122 4.21 5.13 -15.63
CA PHE A 122 3.22 4.59 -16.57
C PHE A 122 2.79 3.17 -16.19
N SER A 123 3.74 2.25 -16.06
CA SER A 123 3.47 0.84 -15.75
C SER A 123 2.77 0.66 -14.40
N ASP A 124 3.12 1.45 -13.37
CA ASP A 124 2.45 1.46 -12.06
C ASP A 124 1.13 2.25 -12.04
N SER A 125 0.79 2.98 -13.11
CA SER A 125 -0.45 3.78 -13.20
C SER A 125 -0.51 4.92 -12.18
N PHE A 126 0.52 5.75 -12.14
CA PHE A 126 0.50 6.98 -11.33
C PHE A 126 -0.61 7.94 -11.79
N PRO A 127 -1.33 8.63 -10.86
CA PRO A 127 -1.22 8.53 -9.40
C PRO A 127 -2.04 7.37 -8.83
N ARG A 128 -1.46 6.68 -7.84
CA ARG A 128 -2.18 5.73 -6.99
C ARG A 128 -2.39 6.37 -5.63
N TRP A 129 -3.61 6.33 -5.14
CA TRP A 129 -4.00 7.04 -3.93
C TRP A 129 -4.15 6.07 -2.76
N GLN A 130 -3.59 6.46 -1.61
CA GLN A 130 -3.72 5.73 -0.37
C GLN A 130 -3.98 6.70 0.78
N PHE A 131 -4.89 6.35 1.66
CA PHE A 131 -5.17 7.13 2.85
C PHE A 131 -4.00 7.01 3.82
N ARG A 132 -3.25 8.10 4.00
CA ARG A 132 -1.99 8.12 4.76
C ARG A 132 -1.99 9.11 5.91
N ILE A 133 -2.76 10.19 5.83
CA ILE A 133 -2.80 11.23 6.84
C ILE A 133 -4.20 11.33 7.40
N LEU A 134 -4.32 11.27 8.71
CA LEU A 134 -5.59 11.43 9.39
C LEU A 134 -5.51 12.45 10.52
N LYS A 135 -6.61 13.18 10.75
CA LYS A 135 -6.79 13.99 11.95
C LYS A 135 -7.21 13.06 13.09
N LYS A 136 -6.55 13.18 14.24
CA LYS A 136 -6.77 12.30 15.40
C LYS A 136 -8.26 12.26 15.78
N GLY A 137 -8.80 11.06 15.93
CA GLY A 137 -10.20 10.83 16.27
C GLY A 137 -11.21 11.00 15.12
N LYS A 138 -10.77 11.34 13.88
CA LYS A 138 -11.67 11.59 12.75
C LYS A 138 -11.76 10.48 11.73
N ALA A 139 -10.90 9.47 11.79
CA ALA A 139 -10.94 8.31 10.91
C ALA A 139 -10.26 7.10 11.54
N ARG A 140 -10.57 5.92 11.02
CA ARG A 140 -9.93 4.66 11.35
C ARG A 140 -9.56 3.89 10.07
N TYR A 141 -9.04 2.69 10.23
CA TYR A 141 -8.71 1.80 9.13
C TYR A 141 -9.43 0.46 9.28
N ARG A 142 -9.66 -0.21 8.16
CA ARG A 142 -10.10 -1.61 8.10
C ARG A 142 -9.25 -2.37 7.11
N ASP A 143 -9.10 -3.66 7.33
CA ASP A 143 -8.45 -4.54 6.36
C ASP A 143 -9.33 -4.70 5.11
N ALA A 144 -8.69 -4.79 3.94
CA ALA A 144 -9.33 -5.00 2.66
C ALA A 144 -8.42 -5.91 1.80
N GLY A 145 -8.70 -7.20 1.79
CA GLY A 145 -7.84 -8.21 1.18
C GLY A 145 -6.44 -8.20 1.80
N HIS A 146 -5.43 -8.02 0.96
CA HIS A 146 -4.04 -7.84 1.38
C HIS A 146 -3.64 -6.37 1.59
N ALA A 147 -4.61 -5.45 1.59
CA ALA A 147 -4.42 -4.02 1.78
C ALA A 147 -5.27 -3.47 2.93
N MET A 148 -5.46 -2.18 2.98
CA MET A 148 -6.32 -1.49 3.94
C MET A 148 -7.12 -0.39 3.23
N LYS A 149 -8.21 -0.01 3.86
CA LYS A 149 -9.03 1.15 3.49
C LYS A 149 -9.36 1.95 4.75
N GLU A 150 -9.71 3.20 4.56
CA GLU A 150 -10.28 4.03 5.61
C GLU A 150 -11.64 3.49 6.08
N SER A 151 -11.96 3.76 7.34
CA SER A 151 -13.27 3.47 7.95
C SER A 151 -13.62 4.56 8.97
N ASP A 152 -14.88 4.60 9.38
CA ASP A 152 -15.39 5.50 10.43
C ASP A 152 -14.98 6.96 10.21
N VAL A 153 -15.03 7.42 8.96
CA VAL A 153 -14.59 8.77 8.57
C VAL A 153 -15.63 9.81 9.01
N GLN A 154 -15.20 10.73 9.88
CA GLN A 154 -16.02 11.82 10.40
C GLN A 154 -15.56 13.15 9.80
N GLY A 155 -15.94 13.40 8.55
CA GLY A 155 -15.60 14.62 7.82
C GLY A 155 -15.20 14.37 6.38
N LYS A 156 -14.51 15.34 5.79
CA LYS A 156 -14.06 15.30 4.38
C LYS A 156 -12.64 14.78 4.26
N LEU A 157 -12.38 14.12 3.13
CA LEU A 157 -11.05 13.66 2.77
C LEU A 157 -10.48 14.50 1.62
N GLY A 158 -9.25 14.96 1.78
CA GLY A 158 -8.52 15.71 0.77
C GLY A 158 -7.51 14.83 0.02
N TYR A 159 -6.76 15.46 -0.90
CA TYR A 159 -5.73 14.80 -1.71
C TYR A 159 -4.45 15.65 -1.74
N ILE A 160 -3.32 15.05 -1.39
CA ILE A 160 -2.00 15.66 -1.53
C ILE A 160 -1.38 15.14 -2.82
N LYS A 161 -1.31 16.02 -3.83
CA LYS A 161 -0.90 15.64 -5.19
C LYS A 161 0.62 15.51 -5.35
N GLU A 162 1.41 16.12 -4.47
CA GLU A 162 2.85 15.94 -4.46
C GLU A 162 3.18 14.54 -3.92
N PRO A 163 3.95 13.71 -4.65
CA PRO A 163 4.20 12.34 -4.25
C PRO A 163 5.42 12.20 -3.33
N TYR A 164 5.37 11.20 -2.44
CA TYR A 164 6.56 10.64 -1.80
C TYR A 164 7.19 9.53 -2.66
N LEU A 165 8.38 9.04 -2.28
CA LEU A 165 9.06 7.96 -2.99
C LEU A 165 8.78 6.62 -2.31
N HIS A 166 8.57 5.55 -3.09
CA HIS A 166 8.35 4.21 -2.59
C HIS A 166 9.33 3.23 -3.24
N TYR A 167 10.17 2.61 -2.43
CA TYR A 167 11.22 1.68 -2.83
C TYR A 167 10.82 0.22 -2.61
N ALA A 168 9.64 -0.19 -3.09
CA ALA A 168 9.05 -1.52 -2.86
C ALA A 168 9.91 -2.72 -3.29
N PHE A 169 11.03 -2.47 -3.97
CA PHE A 169 11.97 -3.48 -4.46
C PHE A 169 13.35 -3.42 -3.78
N SER A 170 13.51 -2.61 -2.74
CA SER A 170 14.78 -2.42 -2.00
C SER A 170 15.38 -3.74 -1.51
N LYS A 171 14.55 -4.66 -1.02
CA LYS A 171 14.95 -5.98 -0.52
C LYS A 171 15.15 -7.04 -1.61
N GLY A 172 15.12 -6.65 -2.88
CA GLY A 172 15.36 -7.53 -4.02
C GLY A 172 14.20 -8.46 -4.40
N TRP A 173 14.39 -9.20 -5.48
CA TRP A 173 13.35 -10.00 -6.09
C TRP A 173 12.93 -11.21 -5.26
N THR A 174 13.85 -11.86 -4.55
CA THR A 174 13.52 -13.00 -3.67
C THR A 174 12.49 -12.60 -2.62
N PHE A 175 12.70 -11.46 -1.96
CA PHE A 175 11.75 -10.93 -0.99
C PHE A 175 10.42 -10.57 -1.66
N TRP A 176 10.46 -9.94 -2.83
CA TRP A 176 9.28 -9.57 -3.59
C TRP A 176 8.43 -10.79 -3.94
N PHE A 177 9.04 -11.86 -4.49
CA PHE A 177 8.34 -13.09 -4.83
C PHE A 177 7.73 -13.79 -3.62
N ASN A 178 8.46 -13.90 -2.52
CA ASN A 178 7.96 -14.49 -1.28
C ASN A 178 6.76 -13.73 -0.72
N ARG A 179 6.80 -12.40 -0.73
CA ARG A 179 5.70 -11.53 -0.32
C ARG A 179 4.49 -11.68 -1.24
N HIS A 180 4.69 -11.64 -2.55
CA HIS A 180 3.63 -11.75 -3.54
C HIS A 180 3.04 -13.16 -3.62
N ASN A 181 3.79 -14.20 -3.27
CA ASN A 181 3.23 -15.53 -3.09
C ASN A 181 2.19 -15.56 -1.97
N LYS A 182 2.46 -14.94 -0.83
CA LYS A 182 1.46 -14.79 0.26
C LYS A 182 0.26 -13.94 -0.18
N TYR A 183 0.51 -12.80 -0.81
CA TYR A 183 -0.54 -11.89 -1.27
C TYR A 183 -1.44 -12.51 -2.32
N SER A 184 -0.89 -13.29 -3.28
CA SER A 184 -1.69 -13.98 -4.28
C SER A 184 -2.63 -15.04 -3.69
N THR A 185 -2.28 -15.62 -2.53
CA THR A 185 -3.18 -16.53 -1.80
C THR A 185 -4.38 -15.79 -1.20
N LEU A 186 -4.12 -14.65 -0.56
CA LEU A 186 -5.19 -13.81 0.02
C LEU A 186 -6.10 -13.25 -1.07
N GLU A 187 -5.51 -12.75 -2.15
CA GLU A 187 -6.23 -12.20 -3.29
C GLU A 187 -7.09 -13.26 -4.00
N ALA A 188 -6.55 -14.47 -4.20
CA ALA A 188 -7.30 -15.58 -4.79
C ALA A 188 -8.53 -15.94 -3.95
N LYS A 189 -8.36 -15.99 -2.61
CA LYS A 189 -9.47 -16.24 -1.69
C LYS A 189 -10.53 -15.15 -1.76
N GLU A 190 -10.13 -13.89 -1.75
CA GLU A 190 -11.05 -12.75 -1.85
C GLU A 190 -11.83 -12.78 -3.18
N ARG A 191 -11.13 -12.98 -4.32
CA ARG A 191 -11.78 -13.06 -5.64
C ARG A 191 -12.74 -14.24 -5.78
N LEU A 192 -12.54 -15.33 -5.03
CA LEU A 192 -13.47 -16.47 -4.99
C LEU A 192 -14.69 -16.22 -4.11
N GLN A 193 -14.55 -15.42 -3.05
CA GLN A 193 -15.62 -15.12 -2.10
C GLN A 193 -16.52 -13.96 -2.56
N THR A 194 -15.98 -13.03 -3.36
CA THR A 194 -16.73 -11.86 -3.82
C THR A 194 -17.59 -12.20 -5.02
N ASN A 195 -18.89 -11.90 -4.94
CA ASN A 195 -19.88 -12.14 -6.01
C ASN A 195 -20.32 -10.79 -6.61
N PHE A 196 -19.51 -10.25 -7.54
CA PHE A 196 -19.98 -9.16 -8.41
C PHE A 196 -20.89 -9.70 -9.52
N LYS A 197 -21.94 -8.96 -9.82
CA LYS A 197 -22.81 -9.25 -10.96
C LYS A 197 -22.20 -8.64 -12.23
N PRO A 198 -22.47 -9.19 -13.45
CA PRO A 198 -21.96 -8.61 -14.70
C PRO A 198 -22.29 -7.11 -14.87
N GLN A 199 -23.46 -6.69 -14.42
CA GLN A 199 -23.89 -5.29 -14.44
C GLN A 199 -23.04 -4.36 -13.59
N ASP A 200 -22.34 -4.87 -12.58
CA ASP A 200 -21.46 -4.06 -11.72
C ASP A 200 -20.24 -3.53 -12.49
N MET A 201 -19.89 -4.15 -13.63
CA MET A 201 -18.86 -3.63 -14.55
C MET A 201 -19.26 -2.30 -15.21
N LEU A 202 -20.56 -1.98 -15.23
CA LEU A 202 -21.10 -0.72 -15.74
C LEU A 202 -21.53 0.24 -14.61
N SER A 203 -21.22 -0.07 -13.36
CA SER A 203 -21.58 0.76 -12.21
C SER A 203 -21.03 2.18 -12.36
N LYS A 204 -21.84 3.17 -11.95
CA LYS A 204 -21.40 4.57 -11.82
C LYS A 204 -20.36 4.73 -10.71
N ASP A 205 -20.42 3.89 -9.69
CA ASP A 205 -19.38 3.82 -8.66
C ASP A 205 -18.09 3.22 -9.25
N GLN A 206 -17.06 4.06 -9.32
CA GLN A 206 -15.79 3.69 -9.91
C GLN A 206 -15.08 2.56 -9.13
N SER A 207 -15.30 2.46 -7.82
CA SER A 207 -14.70 1.41 -6.98
C SER A 207 -15.35 0.06 -7.31
N ILE A 208 -16.68 0.00 -7.30
CA ILE A 208 -17.46 -1.21 -7.64
C ILE A 208 -17.10 -1.66 -9.06
N ARG A 209 -17.12 -0.73 -10.03
CA ARG A 209 -16.79 -1.03 -11.42
C ARG A 209 -15.38 -1.62 -11.58
N LYS A 210 -14.37 -1.02 -10.96
CA LYS A 210 -12.97 -1.51 -11.04
C LYS A 210 -12.84 -2.91 -10.45
N GLU A 211 -13.43 -3.16 -9.29
CA GLU A 211 -13.36 -4.47 -8.63
C GLU A 211 -14.12 -5.55 -9.43
N ALA A 212 -15.29 -5.22 -9.95
CA ALA A 212 -16.04 -6.14 -10.82
C ALA A 212 -15.25 -6.50 -12.09
N ILE A 213 -14.69 -5.49 -12.79
CA ILE A 213 -13.83 -5.72 -13.97
C ILE A 213 -12.66 -6.63 -13.60
N LYS A 214 -11.93 -6.32 -12.51
CA LYS A 214 -10.80 -7.11 -12.03
C LYS A 214 -11.19 -8.57 -11.77
N GLN A 215 -12.34 -8.81 -11.13
CA GLN A 215 -12.83 -10.15 -10.85
C GLN A 215 -13.16 -10.94 -12.12
N TYR A 216 -13.85 -10.31 -13.08
CA TYR A 216 -14.22 -10.99 -14.34
C TYR A 216 -13.01 -11.26 -15.22
N MET A 217 -12.13 -10.27 -15.38
CA MET A 217 -10.89 -10.41 -16.16
C MET A 217 -9.98 -11.51 -15.62
N SER A 218 -9.89 -11.65 -14.29
CA SER A 218 -9.09 -12.71 -13.68
C SER A 218 -9.58 -14.14 -13.96
N LYS A 219 -10.79 -14.30 -14.44
CA LYS A 219 -11.37 -15.62 -14.84
C LYS A 219 -11.07 -15.98 -16.29
N ILE A 220 -10.60 -15.04 -17.11
CA ILE A 220 -10.31 -15.25 -18.53
C ILE A 220 -8.98 -16.02 -18.68
N PRO A 221 -8.96 -17.15 -19.39
CA PRO A 221 -7.70 -17.82 -19.76
C PRO A 221 -6.77 -16.85 -20.50
N GLY A 222 -5.49 -16.84 -20.12
CA GLY A 222 -4.50 -15.92 -20.73
C GLY A 222 -4.53 -14.49 -20.17
N TRP A 223 -5.37 -14.17 -19.17
CA TRP A 223 -5.38 -12.86 -18.53
C TRP A 223 -3.99 -12.35 -18.12
N PRO A 224 -3.06 -13.16 -17.58
CA PRO A 224 -1.70 -12.71 -17.26
C PRO A 224 -0.96 -12.13 -18.47
N ILE A 225 -1.11 -12.74 -19.65
CA ILE A 225 -0.51 -12.25 -20.91
C ILE A 225 -1.12 -10.92 -21.31
N LEU A 226 -2.45 -10.82 -21.27
CA LEU A 226 -3.17 -9.56 -21.54
C LEU A 226 -2.76 -8.47 -20.54
N ARG A 227 -2.52 -8.84 -19.30
CA ARG A 227 -2.05 -7.91 -18.25
C ARG A 227 -0.65 -7.37 -18.55
N PHE A 228 0.26 -8.22 -19.03
CA PHE A 228 1.57 -7.81 -19.52
C PHE A 228 1.44 -6.83 -20.69
N ILE A 229 0.71 -7.22 -21.73
CA ILE A 229 0.50 -6.40 -22.92
C ILE A 229 -0.09 -5.04 -22.54
N HIS A 230 -1.09 -5.02 -21.68
CA HIS A 230 -1.70 -3.79 -21.21
C HIS A 230 -0.72 -2.91 -20.42
N SER A 231 0.06 -3.48 -19.49
CA SER A 231 1.00 -2.72 -18.67
C SER A 231 2.17 -2.18 -19.50
N PHE A 232 2.75 -3.02 -20.36
CA PHE A 232 3.96 -2.68 -21.09
C PHE A 232 3.69 -1.77 -22.30
N PHE A 233 2.70 -2.12 -23.13
CA PHE A 233 2.39 -1.38 -24.34
C PHE A 233 1.35 -0.28 -24.13
N PHE A 234 0.17 -0.63 -23.65
CA PHE A 234 -0.95 0.34 -23.60
C PHE A 234 -0.79 1.39 -22.49
N LYS A 235 -0.16 1.06 -21.36
CA LYS A 235 0.16 2.04 -20.33
C LYS A 235 1.50 2.76 -20.57
N GLY A 236 2.30 2.33 -21.53
CA GLY A 236 3.59 2.95 -21.82
C GLY A 236 4.74 2.46 -20.92
N GLY A 237 4.64 1.29 -20.31
CA GLY A 237 5.76 0.69 -19.55
C GLY A 237 7.02 0.53 -20.41
N MET A 238 6.89 0.39 -21.73
CA MET A 238 8.01 0.37 -22.69
C MET A 238 8.86 1.66 -22.66
N LEU A 239 8.27 2.81 -22.33
CA LEU A 239 8.97 4.09 -22.21
C LEU A 239 9.86 4.15 -20.95
N GLU A 240 9.67 3.24 -20.03
CA GLU A 240 10.44 3.13 -18.78
C GLU A 240 11.66 2.20 -18.93
N GLY A 241 11.83 1.59 -20.12
CA GLY A 241 12.94 0.69 -20.42
C GLY A 241 12.92 -0.59 -19.63
N ILE A 242 14.10 -1.09 -19.21
CA ILE A 242 14.24 -2.34 -18.44
C ILE A 242 13.40 -2.35 -17.16
N PRO A 243 13.37 -1.30 -16.30
CA PRO A 243 12.50 -1.29 -15.13
C PRO A 243 11.02 -1.48 -15.46
N GLY A 244 10.52 -0.83 -16.51
CA GLY A 244 9.12 -0.99 -16.95
C GLY A 244 8.81 -2.39 -17.47
N LEU A 245 9.76 -3.00 -18.20
CA LEU A 245 9.65 -4.38 -18.65
C LEU A 245 9.57 -5.33 -17.45
N LEU A 246 10.54 -5.24 -16.53
CA LEU A 246 10.60 -6.10 -15.34
C LEU A 246 9.34 -5.96 -14.49
N TYR A 247 8.87 -4.75 -14.27
CA TYR A 247 7.62 -4.51 -13.54
C TYR A 247 6.42 -5.16 -14.24
N SER A 248 6.27 -4.96 -15.53
CA SER A 248 5.15 -5.49 -16.32
C SER A 248 5.14 -7.02 -16.34
N VAL A 249 6.33 -7.65 -16.45
CA VAL A 249 6.48 -9.12 -16.36
C VAL A 249 6.08 -9.60 -14.96
N ASN A 250 6.58 -8.97 -13.88
CA ASN A 250 6.30 -9.41 -12.52
C ASN A 250 4.83 -9.23 -12.13
N ILE A 251 4.15 -8.18 -12.59
CA ILE A 251 2.70 -8.03 -12.39
C ILE A 251 1.92 -9.12 -13.16
N SER A 252 2.38 -9.51 -14.34
CA SER A 252 1.81 -10.63 -15.08
C SER A 252 1.97 -11.97 -14.33
N ILE A 253 3.17 -12.23 -13.81
CA ILE A 253 3.46 -13.41 -12.97
C ILE A 253 2.55 -13.40 -11.72
N TYR A 254 2.38 -12.26 -11.08
CA TYR A 254 1.49 -12.13 -9.91
C TYR A 254 0.03 -12.49 -10.26
N GLU A 255 -0.50 -12.01 -11.37
CA GLU A 255 -1.85 -12.37 -11.83
C GLU A 255 -1.94 -13.87 -12.18
N TYR A 256 -0.89 -14.46 -12.76
CA TYR A 256 -0.81 -15.91 -13.00
C TYR A 256 -0.87 -16.70 -11.69
N MET A 257 -0.11 -16.30 -10.68
CA MET A 257 -0.13 -16.95 -9.35
C MET A 257 -1.53 -16.91 -8.72
N ILE A 258 -2.27 -15.80 -8.89
CA ILE A 258 -3.65 -15.68 -8.40
C ILE A 258 -4.56 -16.65 -9.16
N GLN A 259 -4.51 -16.67 -10.50
CA GLN A 259 -5.32 -17.60 -11.31
C GLN A 259 -5.05 -19.06 -10.96
N LEU A 260 -3.78 -19.44 -10.82
CA LEU A 260 -3.39 -20.80 -10.46
C LEU A 260 -4.00 -21.22 -9.12
N LYS A 261 -3.91 -20.36 -8.09
CA LYS A 261 -4.48 -20.64 -6.76
C LYS A 261 -6.00 -20.66 -6.74
N MET A 262 -6.65 -19.84 -7.56
CA MET A 262 -8.10 -19.89 -7.75
C MET A 262 -8.54 -21.23 -8.41
N LEU A 263 -7.78 -21.70 -9.39
CA LEU A 263 -8.05 -22.98 -10.06
C LEU A 263 -7.85 -24.16 -9.09
N GLU A 264 -6.72 -24.18 -8.38
CA GLU A 264 -6.41 -25.19 -7.36
C GLU A 264 -7.55 -25.29 -6.33
N SER A 265 -8.01 -24.17 -5.77
CA SER A 265 -9.11 -24.15 -4.81
C SER A 265 -10.41 -24.77 -5.36
N LYS A 266 -10.72 -24.51 -6.64
CA LYS A 266 -11.91 -25.09 -7.31
C LYS A 266 -11.77 -26.60 -7.54
N LEU A 267 -10.58 -27.06 -7.90
CA LEU A 267 -10.33 -28.49 -8.13
C LEU A 267 -10.38 -29.29 -6.83
N VAL A 268 -9.80 -28.75 -5.75
CA VAL A 268 -9.82 -29.37 -4.42
C VAL A 268 -11.24 -29.46 -3.87
N SER A 269 -12.05 -28.39 -4.03
CA SER A 269 -13.45 -28.39 -3.57
C SER A 269 -14.30 -29.46 -4.31
N LYS A 270 -14.10 -29.62 -5.64
CA LYS A 270 -14.78 -30.66 -6.42
C LYS A 270 -14.41 -32.10 -6.00
N LYS A 271 -13.16 -32.33 -5.54
CA LYS A 271 -12.76 -33.65 -5.04
C LYS A 271 -13.40 -33.99 -3.67
N LYS A 272 -13.70 -33.01 -2.84
CA LYS A 272 -14.33 -33.22 -1.52
C LYS A 272 -15.85 -33.41 -1.60
N SER A 273 -16.47 -33.04 -2.72
CA SER A 273 -17.92 -33.22 -2.98
C SER A 273 -18.27 -34.48 -3.78
N ARG A 274 -17.27 -35.28 -4.16
CA ARG A 274 -17.40 -36.65 -4.72
C ARG A 274 -16.97 -37.69 -3.67
#